data_7dfeee9c95ead38b4c0e8e53e0b1df5e
#
_entry.id   7dfeee9c95ead38b4c0e8e53e0b1df5e
#
_cell.length_a   1.000
_cell.length_b   1.000
_cell.length_c   1.000
_cell.angle_alpha   90.00
_cell.angle_beta   90.00
_cell.angle_gamma   90.00
#
_symmetry.space_group_name_H-M   'P 1'
#
loop_
_entity.id
_entity.type
_entity.pdbx_description
1 polymer ?
#
loop_
_entity_poly.entity_id
_entity_poly.type
_entity_poly.pdbx_seq_one_letter_code
_entity_poly.pdbx_strand_id
1 'polypeptide(L)'
;QFTQAASSDHPTVFTWEGWEVPELHKAYVDKHGSSPNIAIFADEEEAFAKMRAGFKVDLTQPCTYKVPIWYDAGILDPIDTSRLGNWPDIISSLKTIPGTVINGQQYFIPTDWGQTSVVYRADLAPEYVNNETWGILWDPKYRGRLAMADSLIDGVMVAAIYIGAKNPFDMTDEEVKKTRAALKEQLPLLRFYWGSSSEMEQAVAAGEVVAATAWNDGYTKLKGEGIDVKYMNPKEGAMTWVCGFCLMKDHDPAKLDKIYDYLDAYMSVESGVYEIVEYGYGHGNAKAFEAVSPGKLKELGFSTNAEEMLASGIFQEPIANEPALQTMFEEVKAGL
;
A
#
# COMPACT_ATOMS: atom_id res chain seq x y z
N GLN A 1 -9.24 3.32 -23.73
CA GLN A 1 -9.22 1.86 -23.97
C GLN A 1 -8.22 1.60 -25.11
N PHE A 2 -6.95 1.35 -24.76
CA PHE A 2 -6.02 0.74 -25.70
C PHE A 2 -5.87 -0.72 -25.28
N THR A 3 -6.65 -1.59 -25.92
CA THR A 3 -6.36 -3.02 -25.98
C THR A 3 -5.14 -3.20 -26.87
N GLN A 4 -3.95 -3.14 -26.29
CA GLN A 4 -2.78 -3.68 -26.95
C GLN A 4 -3.02 -5.18 -27.08
N ALA A 5 -2.97 -5.70 -28.30
CA ALA A 5 -3.13 -7.13 -28.53
C ALA A 5 -2.07 -7.86 -27.70
N ALA A 6 -2.52 -8.64 -26.73
CA ALA A 6 -1.63 -9.39 -25.84
C ALA A 6 -0.69 -10.25 -26.68
N SER A 7 0.62 -10.02 -26.59
CA SER A 7 1.61 -10.91 -27.15
C SER A 7 1.52 -12.23 -26.39
N SER A 8 1.23 -13.33 -27.07
CA SER A 8 1.15 -14.67 -26.45
C SER A 8 2.45 -15.12 -25.76
N ASP A 9 3.54 -14.40 -26.00
CA ASP A 9 4.90 -14.74 -25.57
C ASP A 9 5.36 -14.03 -24.27
N HIS A 10 4.60 -13.04 -23.78
CA HIS A 10 4.90 -12.35 -22.53
C HIS A 10 4.00 -12.85 -21.37
N PRO A 11 4.51 -12.86 -20.13
CA PRO A 11 3.67 -13.17 -18.97
C PRO A 11 2.57 -12.13 -18.80
N THR A 12 1.50 -12.52 -18.13
CA THR A 12 0.43 -11.61 -17.72
C THR A 12 0.62 -11.24 -16.25
N VAL A 13 0.72 -9.95 -15.99
CA VAL A 13 0.90 -9.37 -14.65
C VAL A 13 -0.37 -8.63 -14.25
N PHE A 14 -0.91 -8.95 -13.09
CA PHE A 14 -2.10 -8.33 -12.53
C PHE A 14 -1.70 -7.43 -11.37
N THR A 15 -1.80 -6.13 -11.55
CA THR A 15 -1.20 -5.12 -10.67
C THR A 15 -2.13 -3.94 -10.44
N TRP A 16 -1.72 -3.03 -9.58
CA TRP A 16 -2.39 -1.77 -9.31
C TRP A 16 -2.24 -0.77 -10.45
N GLU A 17 -3.21 0.15 -10.56
CA GLU A 17 -3.07 1.31 -11.45
C GLU A 17 -1.86 2.16 -11.05
N GLY A 18 -1.04 2.53 -12.03
CA GLY A 18 0.19 3.28 -11.81
C GLY A 18 1.44 2.42 -11.63
N TRP A 19 1.32 1.12 -11.32
CA TRP A 19 2.45 0.20 -11.20
C TRP A 19 2.79 -0.53 -12.49
N GLU A 20 2.07 -0.27 -13.57
CA GLU A 20 2.28 -0.87 -14.91
C GLU A 20 3.35 -0.16 -15.74
N VAL A 21 3.88 0.96 -15.27
CA VAL A 21 4.79 1.81 -16.07
C VAL A 21 6.13 1.12 -16.36
N PRO A 22 6.66 1.28 -17.59
CA PRO A 22 7.87 0.56 -18.00
C PRO A 22 9.12 0.94 -17.20
N GLU A 23 9.15 2.10 -16.56
CA GLU A 23 10.23 2.58 -15.71
C GLU A 23 10.46 1.65 -14.50
N LEU A 24 9.41 1.05 -13.96
CA LEU A 24 9.48 0.11 -12.82
C LEU A 24 10.03 -1.27 -13.21
N HIS A 25 10.10 -1.60 -14.51
CA HIS A 25 10.64 -2.87 -15.00
C HIS A 25 11.48 -2.68 -16.27
N LYS A 26 12.23 -1.59 -16.33
CA LYS A 26 12.98 -1.19 -17.52
C LYS A 26 13.93 -2.27 -18.03
N ALA A 27 14.66 -2.96 -17.15
CA ALA A 27 15.56 -4.04 -17.55
C ALA A 27 14.84 -5.18 -18.26
N TYR A 28 13.58 -5.48 -17.89
CA TYR A 28 12.74 -6.43 -18.61
C TYR A 28 12.42 -5.93 -20.03
N VAL A 29 12.01 -4.66 -20.16
CA VAL A 29 11.68 -4.05 -21.46
C VAL A 29 12.93 -4.03 -22.37
N ASP A 30 14.10 -3.66 -21.84
CA ASP A 30 15.35 -3.64 -22.58
C ASP A 30 15.74 -5.04 -23.09
N LYS A 31 15.47 -6.09 -22.31
CA LYS A 31 15.78 -7.47 -22.66
C LYS A 31 14.77 -8.10 -23.64
N HIS A 32 13.48 -7.79 -23.49
CA HIS A 32 12.39 -8.48 -24.21
C HIS A 32 11.68 -7.61 -25.24
N GLY A 33 12.02 -6.30 -25.34
CA GLY A 33 11.53 -5.37 -26.34
C GLY A 33 10.17 -4.73 -26.03
N SER A 34 9.46 -5.19 -24.99
CA SER A 34 8.19 -4.58 -24.52
C SER A 34 7.91 -4.98 -23.09
N SER A 35 6.98 -4.26 -22.44
CA SER A 35 6.41 -4.64 -21.15
C SER A 35 5.67 -5.98 -21.23
N PRO A 36 5.44 -6.67 -20.09
CA PRO A 36 4.55 -7.83 -20.04
C PRO A 36 3.10 -7.42 -20.40
N ASN A 37 2.22 -8.42 -20.51
CA ASN A 37 0.79 -8.14 -20.61
C ASN A 37 0.29 -7.67 -19.25
N ILE A 38 -0.28 -6.47 -19.18
CA ILE A 38 -0.75 -5.89 -17.92
C ILE A 38 -2.26 -5.95 -17.84
N ALA A 39 -2.75 -6.43 -16.69
CA ALA A 39 -4.12 -6.25 -16.23
C ALA A 39 -4.10 -5.44 -14.93
N ILE A 40 -5.12 -4.62 -14.71
CA ILE A 40 -5.19 -3.71 -13.56
C ILE A 40 -6.39 -4.10 -12.70
N PHE A 41 -6.21 -4.03 -11.39
CA PHE A 41 -7.28 -4.11 -10.41
C PHE A 41 -7.33 -2.84 -9.55
N ALA A 42 -8.52 -2.55 -9.04
CA ALA A 42 -8.76 -1.41 -8.17
C ALA A 42 -8.56 -1.78 -6.68
N ASP A 43 -8.84 -3.05 -6.34
CA ASP A 43 -8.65 -3.59 -5.00
C ASP A 43 -8.35 -5.10 -5.03
N GLU A 44 -7.81 -5.62 -3.95
CA GLU A 44 -7.35 -7.02 -3.85
C GLU A 44 -8.50 -8.01 -3.73
N GLU A 45 -9.69 -7.59 -3.26
CA GLU A 45 -10.88 -8.44 -3.22
C GLU A 45 -11.38 -8.69 -4.64
N GLU A 46 -11.42 -7.65 -5.47
CA GLU A 46 -11.75 -7.76 -6.89
C GLU A 46 -10.75 -8.68 -7.59
N ALA A 47 -9.44 -8.47 -7.35
CA ALA A 47 -8.39 -9.30 -7.93
C ALA A 47 -8.56 -10.77 -7.55
N PHE A 48 -8.78 -11.07 -6.26
CA PHE A 48 -8.98 -12.41 -5.76
C PHE A 48 -10.22 -13.08 -6.35
N ALA A 49 -11.34 -12.35 -6.40
CA ALA A 49 -12.59 -12.86 -6.97
C ALA A 49 -12.44 -13.19 -8.46
N LYS A 50 -11.77 -12.33 -9.24
CA LYS A 50 -11.49 -12.57 -10.67
C LYS A 50 -10.62 -13.80 -10.89
N MET A 51 -9.52 -13.95 -10.13
CA MET A 51 -8.62 -15.11 -10.24
C MET A 51 -9.36 -16.41 -9.87
N ARG A 52 -10.17 -16.40 -8.81
CA ARG A 52 -11.00 -17.54 -8.44
C ARG A 52 -12.09 -17.87 -9.46
N ALA A 53 -12.56 -16.89 -10.20
CA ALA A 53 -13.50 -17.09 -11.31
C ALA A 53 -12.82 -17.58 -12.60
N GLY A 54 -11.48 -17.80 -12.57
CA GLY A 54 -10.73 -18.37 -13.69
C GLY A 54 -10.00 -17.34 -14.55
N PHE A 55 -9.91 -16.09 -14.13
CA PHE A 55 -9.02 -15.11 -14.77
C PHE A 55 -7.57 -15.52 -14.56
N LYS A 56 -6.89 -15.89 -15.68
CA LYS A 56 -5.52 -16.41 -15.64
C LYS A 56 -4.51 -15.30 -15.74
N VAL A 57 -3.60 -15.29 -14.76
CA VAL A 57 -2.46 -14.39 -14.70
C VAL A 57 -1.24 -15.17 -14.20
N ASP A 58 -0.05 -14.73 -14.56
CA ASP A 58 1.20 -15.40 -14.17
C ASP A 58 1.74 -14.83 -12.86
N LEU A 59 1.62 -13.50 -12.68
CA LEU A 59 2.00 -12.77 -11.48
C LEU A 59 0.85 -11.86 -11.03
N THR A 60 0.75 -11.66 -9.73
CA THR A 60 -0.13 -10.64 -9.14
C THR A 60 0.58 -9.91 -8.01
N GLN A 61 0.16 -8.66 -7.73
CA GLN A 61 0.83 -7.76 -6.77
C GLN A 61 -0.06 -7.46 -5.56
N PRO A 62 -0.26 -8.41 -4.62
CA PRO A 62 -0.96 -8.14 -3.38
C PRO A 62 -0.08 -7.43 -2.36
N CYS A 63 -0.69 -6.89 -1.30
CA CYS A 63 0.02 -6.56 -0.08
C CYS A 63 0.09 -7.78 0.85
N THR A 64 1.03 -7.74 1.80
CA THR A 64 1.43 -8.93 2.59
C THR A 64 0.29 -9.57 3.36
N TYR A 65 -0.68 -8.80 3.82
CA TYR A 65 -1.82 -9.32 4.60
C TYR A 65 -2.76 -10.23 3.80
N LYS A 66 -2.70 -10.18 2.47
CA LYS A 66 -3.49 -11.08 1.59
C LYS A 66 -2.78 -12.40 1.26
N VAL A 67 -1.46 -12.45 1.39
CA VAL A 67 -0.66 -13.63 1.00
C VAL A 67 -1.12 -14.92 1.71
N PRO A 68 -1.33 -14.95 3.04
CA PRO A 68 -1.83 -16.16 3.71
C PRO A 68 -3.18 -16.62 3.18
N ILE A 69 -4.09 -15.69 2.91
CA ILE A 69 -5.45 -15.99 2.41
C ILE A 69 -5.37 -16.62 1.01
N TRP A 70 -4.52 -16.08 0.13
CA TRP A 70 -4.35 -16.60 -1.22
C TRP A 70 -3.59 -17.94 -1.24
N TYR A 71 -2.63 -18.11 -0.31
CA TYR A 71 -1.98 -19.39 -0.10
C TYR A 71 -2.97 -20.48 0.33
N ASP A 72 -3.81 -20.20 1.33
CA ASP A 72 -4.82 -21.14 1.82
C ASP A 72 -5.88 -21.46 0.75
N ALA A 73 -6.16 -20.53 -0.14
CA ALA A 73 -7.02 -20.76 -1.30
C ALA A 73 -6.35 -21.65 -2.38
N GLY A 74 -5.05 -21.95 -2.22
CA GLY A 74 -4.30 -22.85 -3.10
C GLY A 74 -3.99 -22.26 -4.49
N ILE A 75 -3.93 -20.92 -4.62
CA ILE A 75 -3.70 -20.24 -5.90
C ILE A 75 -2.26 -19.74 -6.08
N LEU A 76 -1.38 -19.90 -5.09
CA LEU A 76 0.01 -19.46 -5.15
C LEU A 76 0.98 -20.62 -5.35
N ASP A 77 2.09 -20.36 -6.05
CA ASP A 77 3.27 -21.20 -6.14
C ASP A 77 4.47 -20.55 -5.46
N PRO A 78 5.41 -21.35 -4.90
CA PRO A 78 6.63 -20.82 -4.31
C PRO A 78 7.55 -20.19 -5.37
N ILE A 79 8.28 -19.17 -4.97
CA ILE A 79 9.24 -18.45 -5.80
C ILE A 79 10.66 -18.88 -5.43
N ASP A 80 11.43 -19.33 -6.41
CA ASP A 80 12.85 -19.64 -6.24
C ASP A 80 13.70 -18.37 -6.25
N THR A 81 13.98 -17.83 -5.07
CA THR A 81 14.75 -16.60 -4.91
C THR A 81 16.20 -16.69 -5.38
N SER A 82 16.73 -17.92 -5.58
CA SER A 82 18.09 -18.11 -6.12
C SER A 82 18.21 -17.68 -7.59
N ARG A 83 17.09 -17.54 -8.29
CA ARG A 83 17.01 -17.07 -9.67
C ARG A 83 16.96 -15.54 -9.78
N LEU A 84 16.89 -14.82 -8.66
CA LEU A 84 16.72 -13.37 -8.62
C LEU A 84 18.04 -12.71 -8.21
N GLY A 85 18.68 -12.03 -9.18
CA GLY A 85 19.99 -11.41 -8.98
C GLY A 85 19.95 -10.26 -7.95
N ASN A 86 18.82 -9.55 -7.86
CA ASN A 86 18.61 -8.44 -6.93
C ASN A 86 18.12 -8.89 -5.53
N TRP A 87 17.77 -10.16 -5.34
CA TRP A 87 17.29 -10.68 -4.06
C TRP A 87 18.25 -10.45 -2.88
N PRO A 88 19.58 -10.58 -3.02
CA PRO A 88 20.50 -10.27 -1.92
C PRO A 88 20.39 -8.85 -1.39
N ASP A 89 20.04 -7.89 -2.24
CA ASP A 89 19.98 -6.46 -1.93
C ASP A 89 18.62 -6.02 -1.33
N ILE A 90 17.65 -6.92 -1.26
CA ILE A 90 16.37 -6.65 -0.61
C ILE A 90 16.57 -6.51 0.90
N ILE A 91 15.93 -5.51 1.49
CA ILE A 91 15.92 -5.21 2.93
C ILE A 91 15.59 -6.48 3.72
N SER A 92 16.40 -6.79 4.73
CA SER A 92 16.34 -8.10 5.40
C SER A 92 15.02 -8.35 6.12
N SER A 93 14.44 -7.35 6.76
CA SER A 93 13.14 -7.46 7.44
C SER A 93 11.99 -7.76 6.47
N LEU A 94 12.07 -7.29 5.23
CA LEU A 94 11.05 -7.55 4.21
C LEU A 94 11.07 -8.99 3.68
N LYS A 95 12.21 -9.69 3.77
CA LYS A 95 12.33 -11.09 3.32
C LYS A 95 11.60 -12.09 4.23
N THR A 96 11.26 -11.68 5.45
CA THR A 96 10.76 -12.57 6.51
C THR A 96 9.46 -12.07 7.14
N ILE A 97 8.68 -11.26 6.42
CA ILE A 97 7.38 -10.79 6.91
C ILE A 97 6.48 -12.00 7.21
N PRO A 98 5.84 -12.05 8.37
CA PRO A 98 4.95 -13.16 8.73
C PRO A 98 3.90 -13.43 7.64
N GLY A 99 3.73 -14.71 7.30
CA GLY A 99 2.77 -15.13 6.27
C GLY A 99 3.30 -15.10 4.83
N THR A 100 4.50 -14.57 4.57
CA THR A 100 5.12 -14.55 3.22
C THR A 100 6.09 -15.71 2.98
N VAL A 101 6.64 -16.28 4.07
CA VAL A 101 7.46 -17.50 4.06
C VAL A 101 6.66 -18.62 4.73
N ILE A 102 6.29 -19.64 3.97
CA ILE A 102 5.43 -20.72 4.43
C ILE A 102 6.16 -22.05 4.19
N ASN A 103 6.31 -22.85 5.24
CA ASN A 103 7.07 -24.11 5.19
C ASN A 103 8.49 -23.97 4.63
N GLY A 104 9.15 -22.82 4.91
CA GLY A 104 10.50 -22.54 4.44
C GLY A 104 10.61 -22.13 2.97
N GLN A 105 9.50 -21.93 2.28
CA GLN A 105 9.45 -21.47 0.89
C GLN A 105 8.92 -20.04 0.82
N GLN A 106 9.49 -19.24 -0.09
CA GLN A 106 9.08 -17.88 -0.35
C GLN A 106 7.87 -17.84 -1.29
N TYR A 107 6.79 -17.15 -0.90
CA TYR A 107 5.58 -16.99 -1.72
C TYR A 107 5.34 -15.55 -2.15
N PHE A 108 6.18 -14.63 -1.73
CA PHE A 108 6.02 -13.21 -1.95
C PHE A 108 7.36 -12.52 -2.14
N ILE A 109 7.46 -11.68 -3.16
CA ILE A 109 8.64 -10.84 -3.41
C ILE A 109 8.27 -9.41 -3.05
N PRO A 110 8.79 -8.85 -1.96
CA PRO A 110 8.51 -7.48 -1.56
C PRO A 110 9.14 -6.51 -2.54
N THR A 111 8.35 -5.61 -3.10
CA THR A 111 8.82 -4.59 -4.04
C THR A 111 8.69 -3.19 -3.48
N ASP A 112 7.55 -2.86 -2.95
CA ASP A 112 7.20 -1.54 -2.51
C ASP A 112 6.61 -1.52 -1.09
N TRP A 113 6.81 -0.43 -0.39
CA TRP A 113 6.26 -0.21 0.93
C TRP A 113 5.99 1.27 1.17
N GLY A 114 5.02 1.51 2.01
CA GLY A 114 4.65 2.85 2.40
C GLY A 114 3.88 2.86 3.69
N GLN A 115 3.28 3.99 3.97
CA GLN A 115 2.49 4.19 5.17
C GLN A 115 1.11 4.71 4.80
N THR A 116 0.12 4.29 5.57
CA THR A 116 -1.13 5.01 5.72
C THR A 116 -0.97 5.91 6.93
N SER A 117 -1.09 7.20 6.72
CA SER A 117 -1.04 8.20 7.79
C SER A 117 -2.01 9.35 7.48
N VAL A 118 -1.76 10.53 8.01
CA VAL A 118 -2.57 11.71 7.78
C VAL A 118 -1.79 12.73 6.97
N VAL A 119 -2.33 13.13 5.82
CA VAL A 119 -1.92 14.38 5.19
C VAL A 119 -2.78 15.52 5.76
N TYR A 120 -2.15 16.62 6.16
CA TYR A 120 -2.88 17.76 6.69
C TYR A 120 -2.27 19.10 6.26
N ARG A 121 -3.12 20.10 6.18
CA ARG A 121 -2.77 21.49 5.89
C ARG A 121 -2.13 22.11 7.13
N ALA A 122 -0.82 22.30 7.13
CA ALA A 122 -0.08 22.86 8.26
C ALA A 122 -0.44 24.34 8.53
N ASP A 123 -0.80 25.08 7.48
CA ASP A 123 -1.30 26.46 7.58
C ASP A 123 -2.71 26.57 8.21
N LEU A 124 -3.53 25.53 8.11
CA LEU A 124 -4.90 25.49 8.64
C LEU A 124 -4.99 24.77 9.99
N ALA A 125 -4.03 23.90 10.31
CA ALA A 125 -3.97 23.12 11.55
C ALA A 125 -2.56 23.19 12.20
N PRO A 126 -2.05 24.40 12.50
CA PRO A 126 -0.67 24.58 12.99
C PRO A 126 -0.43 23.95 14.37
N GLU A 127 -1.47 23.72 15.18
CA GLU A 127 -1.38 23.08 16.49
C GLU A 127 -0.94 21.61 16.41
N TYR A 128 -1.14 20.97 15.27
CA TYR A 128 -0.74 19.58 15.06
C TYR A 128 0.72 19.42 14.61
N VAL A 129 1.39 20.49 14.20
CA VAL A 129 2.80 20.44 13.71
C VAL A 129 3.77 19.85 14.73
N ASN A 130 3.50 20.05 16.04
CA ASN A 130 4.33 19.54 17.13
C ASN A 130 3.57 18.53 18.03
N ASN A 131 2.38 18.10 17.63
CA ASN A 131 1.55 17.14 18.37
C ASN A 131 0.81 16.24 17.38
N GLU A 132 1.57 15.49 16.59
CA GLU A 132 1.03 14.62 15.56
C GLU A 132 0.33 13.41 16.16
N THR A 133 -0.94 13.24 15.84
CA THR A 133 -1.81 12.18 16.37
C THR A 133 -2.96 11.93 15.40
N TRP A 134 -3.40 10.68 15.30
CA TRP A 134 -4.62 10.31 14.60
C TRP A 134 -5.85 11.10 15.08
N GLY A 135 -5.80 11.61 16.30
CA GLY A 135 -6.87 12.41 16.91
C GLY A 135 -7.31 13.64 16.09
N ILE A 136 -6.48 14.14 15.16
CA ILE A 136 -6.90 15.21 14.23
C ILE A 136 -8.14 14.82 13.43
N LEU A 137 -8.31 13.53 13.08
CA LEU A 137 -9.44 13.02 12.32
C LEU A 137 -10.73 12.89 13.18
N TRP A 138 -10.64 13.14 14.48
CA TRP A 138 -11.76 13.20 15.43
C TRP A 138 -11.91 14.58 16.06
N ASP A 139 -11.16 15.60 15.60
CA ASP A 139 -11.22 16.94 16.17
C ASP A 139 -12.48 17.70 15.69
N PRO A 140 -13.43 18.02 16.59
CA PRO A 140 -14.66 18.73 16.23
C PRO A 140 -14.43 20.13 15.67
N LYS A 141 -13.25 20.72 15.88
CA LYS A 141 -12.82 21.98 15.28
C LYS A 141 -12.89 21.95 13.75
N TYR A 142 -12.64 20.78 13.17
CA TYR A 142 -12.59 20.57 11.71
C TYR A 142 -13.83 19.88 11.15
N ARG A 143 -14.97 19.97 11.85
CA ARG A 143 -16.25 19.40 11.42
C ARG A 143 -16.56 19.74 9.96
N GLY A 144 -16.86 18.72 9.16
CA GLY A 144 -17.14 18.82 7.72
C GLY A 144 -15.91 19.13 6.85
N ARG A 145 -14.71 19.03 7.43
CA ARG A 145 -13.43 19.32 6.73
C ARG A 145 -12.38 18.21 6.93
N LEU A 146 -12.81 17.02 7.25
CA LEU A 146 -11.98 15.83 7.38
C LEU A 146 -12.38 14.80 6.31
N ALA A 147 -11.46 13.94 5.92
CA ALA A 147 -11.76 12.83 5.02
C ALA A 147 -11.04 11.54 5.44
N MET A 148 -11.67 10.40 5.18
CA MET A 148 -11.14 9.06 5.46
C MET A 148 -11.19 8.23 4.19
N ALA A 149 -10.29 7.26 4.07
CA ALA A 149 -10.38 6.25 3.03
C ALA A 149 -11.65 5.40 3.19
N ASP A 150 -12.34 5.13 2.08
CA ASP A 150 -13.46 4.19 2.04
C ASP A 150 -12.95 2.74 1.90
N SER A 151 -12.17 2.32 2.87
CA SER A 151 -11.64 0.97 2.94
C SER A 151 -11.58 0.46 4.37
N LEU A 152 -11.70 -0.86 4.52
CA LEU A 152 -11.61 -1.50 5.83
C LEU A 152 -10.23 -1.28 6.44
N ILE A 153 -9.18 -1.48 5.65
CA ILE A 153 -7.79 -1.42 6.12
C ILE A 153 -7.37 0.02 6.47
N ASP A 154 -7.69 1.02 5.67
CA ASP A 154 -7.27 2.40 5.88
C ASP A 154 -8.32 3.26 6.62
N GLY A 155 -9.51 2.72 6.82
CA GLY A 155 -10.59 3.36 7.57
C GLY A 155 -10.78 2.75 8.95
N VAL A 156 -11.24 1.50 9.02
CA VAL A 156 -11.60 0.86 10.30
C VAL A 156 -10.36 0.56 11.13
N MET A 157 -9.26 0.08 10.53
CA MET A 157 -8.02 -0.19 11.28
C MET A 157 -7.40 1.10 11.82
N VAL A 158 -7.49 2.21 11.10
CA VAL A 158 -7.08 3.54 11.62
C VAL A 158 -7.91 3.93 12.85
N ALA A 159 -9.23 3.70 12.84
CA ALA A 159 -10.05 3.94 14.02
C ALA A 159 -9.68 3.01 15.19
N ALA A 160 -9.33 1.75 14.92
CA ALA A 160 -8.84 0.81 15.91
C ALA A 160 -7.51 1.27 16.54
N ILE A 161 -6.59 1.79 15.73
CA ILE A 161 -5.33 2.39 16.22
C ILE A 161 -5.64 3.62 17.09
N TYR A 162 -6.53 4.49 16.64
CA TYR A 162 -6.92 5.69 17.39
C TYR A 162 -7.48 5.37 18.77
N ILE A 163 -8.31 4.36 18.92
CA ILE A 163 -8.87 3.95 20.22
C ILE A 163 -7.87 3.19 21.10
N GLY A 164 -6.67 2.90 20.57
CA GLY A 164 -5.64 2.15 21.29
C GLY A 164 -5.90 0.65 21.39
N ALA A 165 -6.51 0.04 20.37
CA ALA A 165 -6.66 -1.41 20.28
C ALA A 165 -5.28 -2.09 20.36
N LYS A 166 -5.19 -3.18 21.12
CA LYS A 166 -3.94 -3.89 21.34
C LYS A 166 -3.38 -4.49 20.06
N ASN A 167 -4.24 -5.12 19.26
CA ASN A 167 -3.98 -5.51 17.89
C ASN A 167 -5.15 -5.01 17.03
N PRO A 168 -4.97 -3.97 16.20
CA PRO A 168 -6.06 -3.45 15.38
C PRO A 168 -6.59 -4.46 14.37
N PHE A 169 -5.78 -5.45 13.96
CA PHE A 169 -6.17 -6.48 12.99
C PHE A 169 -6.86 -7.71 13.62
N ASP A 170 -6.77 -7.86 14.94
CA ASP A 170 -7.44 -8.94 15.70
C ASP A 170 -8.04 -8.36 17.00
N MET A 171 -9.07 -7.55 16.82
CA MET A 171 -9.74 -6.84 17.91
C MET A 171 -10.62 -7.79 18.74
N THR A 172 -10.63 -7.59 20.06
CA THR A 172 -11.64 -8.16 20.94
C THR A 172 -13.02 -7.56 20.67
N ASP A 173 -14.09 -8.22 21.09
CA ASP A 173 -15.47 -7.70 20.96
C ASP A 173 -15.65 -6.30 21.59
N GLU A 174 -14.95 -6.05 22.68
CA GLU A 174 -14.96 -4.73 23.35
C GLU A 174 -14.26 -3.66 22.50
N GLU A 175 -13.13 -3.99 21.89
CA GLU A 175 -12.40 -3.08 20.99
C GLU A 175 -13.21 -2.82 19.71
N VAL A 176 -13.87 -3.83 19.15
CA VAL A 176 -14.79 -3.66 18.01
C VAL A 176 -15.92 -2.67 18.34
N LYS A 177 -16.54 -2.79 19.54
CA LYS A 177 -17.57 -1.87 19.99
C LYS A 177 -17.06 -0.43 20.13
N LYS A 178 -15.83 -0.26 20.67
CA LYS A 178 -15.19 1.06 20.80
C LYS A 178 -14.84 1.65 19.44
N THR A 179 -14.32 0.83 18.52
CA THR A 179 -14.01 1.23 17.14
C THR A 179 -15.27 1.69 16.42
N ARG A 180 -16.37 0.93 16.51
CA ARG A 180 -17.67 1.34 15.97
C ARG A 180 -18.13 2.69 16.54
N ALA A 181 -18.03 2.86 17.85
CA ALA A 181 -18.41 4.11 18.50
C ALA A 181 -17.57 5.30 18.01
N ALA A 182 -16.24 5.10 17.89
CA ALA A 182 -15.33 6.12 17.35
C ALA A 182 -15.67 6.51 15.90
N LEU A 183 -15.95 5.53 15.05
CA LEU A 183 -16.37 5.79 13.66
C LEU A 183 -17.70 6.54 13.58
N LYS A 184 -18.67 6.22 14.45
CA LYS A 184 -19.94 6.96 14.55
C LYS A 184 -19.75 8.41 15.05
N GLU A 185 -18.84 8.62 15.99
CA GLU A 185 -18.47 9.96 16.45
C GLU A 185 -17.80 10.78 15.36
N GLN A 186 -16.96 10.13 14.56
CA GLN A 186 -16.23 10.75 13.46
C GLN A 186 -17.12 11.12 12.28
N LEU A 187 -18.12 10.29 11.94
CA LEU A 187 -18.95 10.43 10.75
C LEU A 187 -19.45 11.87 10.50
N PRO A 188 -20.01 12.60 11.48
CA PRO A 188 -20.46 13.98 11.27
C PRO A 188 -19.32 15.00 11.13
N LEU A 189 -18.07 14.60 11.37
CA LEU A 189 -16.88 15.43 11.21
C LEU A 189 -16.31 15.32 9.79
N LEU A 190 -16.61 14.22 9.10
CA LEU A 190 -16.13 13.99 7.75
C LEU A 190 -16.89 14.84 6.73
N ARG A 191 -16.18 15.28 5.71
CA ARG A 191 -16.73 15.79 4.47
C ARG A 191 -17.17 14.64 3.57
N PHE A 192 -16.33 13.60 3.44
CA PHE A 192 -16.61 12.38 2.69
C PHE A 192 -15.65 11.24 3.09
N TYR A 193 -16.04 10.03 2.71
CA TYR A 193 -15.12 8.91 2.56
C TYR A 193 -14.60 8.89 1.11
N TRP A 194 -13.29 8.90 0.92
CA TRP A 194 -12.71 8.93 -0.42
C TRP A 194 -12.42 7.51 -0.94
N GLY A 195 -12.80 7.28 -2.18
CA GLY A 195 -12.47 6.05 -2.93
C GLY A 195 -11.39 6.27 -4.01
N SER A 196 -10.92 7.52 -4.14
CA SER A 196 -9.86 7.92 -5.07
C SER A 196 -8.94 8.92 -4.41
N SER A 197 -7.62 8.65 -4.44
CA SER A 197 -6.60 9.58 -3.93
C SER A 197 -6.70 10.95 -4.58
N SER A 198 -6.99 11.01 -5.87
CA SER A 198 -7.14 12.28 -6.59
C SER A 198 -8.28 13.16 -6.07
N GLU A 199 -9.40 12.56 -5.64
CA GLU A 199 -10.51 13.31 -5.03
C GLU A 199 -10.08 13.92 -3.69
N MET A 200 -9.42 13.13 -2.85
CA MET A 200 -8.88 13.59 -1.56
C MET A 200 -7.85 14.70 -1.75
N GLU A 201 -6.89 14.52 -2.65
CA GLU A 201 -5.84 15.50 -2.95
C GLU A 201 -6.40 16.82 -3.41
N GLN A 202 -7.37 16.82 -4.33
CA GLN A 202 -8.04 18.05 -4.80
C GLN A 202 -8.73 18.78 -3.67
N ALA A 203 -9.43 18.07 -2.79
CA ALA A 203 -10.13 18.66 -1.65
C ALA A 203 -9.15 19.26 -0.61
N VAL A 204 -8.01 18.61 -0.37
CA VAL A 204 -6.93 19.15 0.49
C VAL A 204 -6.27 20.36 -0.15
N ALA A 205 -5.93 20.29 -1.44
CA ALA A 205 -5.33 21.43 -2.17
C ALA A 205 -6.24 22.67 -2.15
N ALA A 206 -7.55 22.47 -2.36
CA ALA A 206 -8.55 23.54 -2.30
C ALA A 206 -8.80 24.08 -0.87
N GLY A 207 -8.26 23.42 0.17
CA GLY A 207 -8.51 23.75 1.58
C GLY A 207 -9.92 23.41 2.05
N GLU A 208 -10.68 22.64 1.28
CA GLU A 208 -11.99 22.12 1.68
C GLU A 208 -11.86 21.04 2.74
N VAL A 209 -10.80 20.23 2.62
CA VAL A 209 -10.37 19.24 3.62
C VAL A 209 -9.10 19.76 4.29
N VAL A 210 -9.06 19.75 5.60
CA VAL A 210 -7.90 20.16 6.42
C VAL A 210 -6.98 18.98 6.69
N ALA A 211 -7.55 17.81 6.93
CA ALA A 211 -6.82 16.59 7.20
C ALA A 211 -7.55 15.37 6.62
N ALA A 212 -6.79 14.45 6.08
CA ALA A 212 -7.30 13.20 5.53
C ALA A 212 -6.34 12.05 5.79
N THR A 213 -6.86 10.81 5.91
CA THR A 213 -6.00 9.64 5.69
C THR A 213 -5.44 9.70 4.27
N ALA A 214 -4.19 9.34 4.11
CA ALA A 214 -3.51 9.35 2.83
C ALA A 214 -2.36 8.34 2.81
N TRP A 215 -1.93 7.98 1.63
CA TRP A 215 -0.66 7.30 1.38
C TRP A 215 0.44 8.33 1.06
N ASN A 216 1.69 7.90 1.01
CA ASN A 216 2.84 8.78 0.79
C ASN A 216 2.77 9.60 -0.51
N ASP A 217 2.24 9.00 -1.60
CA ASP A 217 2.10 9.66 -2.90
C ASP A 217 1.21 10.90 -2.86
N GLY A 218 0.11 10.84 -2.11
CA GLY A 218 -0.77 12.00 -1.91
C GLY A 218 -0.05 13.18 -1.27
N TYR A 219 0.81 12.93 -0.27
CA TYR A 219 1.67 13.96 0.29
C TYR A 219 2.69 14.48 -0.73
N THR A 220 3.39 13.58 -1.41
CA THR A 220 4.43 13.93 -2.39
C THR A 220 3.87 14.81 -3.50
N LYS A 221 2.70 14.47 -4.01
CA LYS A 221 2.01 15.25 -5.06
C LYS A 221 1.58 16.62 -4.57
N LEU A 222 0.87 16.70 -3.44
CA LEU A 222 0.42 17.98 -2.87
C LEU A 222 1.61 18.91 -2.56
N LYS A 223 2.70 18.33 -2.04
CA LYS A 223 3.93 19.08 -1.77
C LYS A 223 4.58 19.60 -3.05
N GLY A 224 4.61 18.77 -4.10
CA GLY A 224 5.11 19.15 -5.43
C GLY A 224 4.28 20.26 -6.08
N GLU A 225 2.99 20.34 -5.80
CA GLU A 225 2.09 21.44 -6.23
C GLU A 225 2.26 22.73 -5.39
N GLY A 226 3.15 22.71 -4.39
CA GLY A 226 3.42 23.88 -3.52
C GLY A 226 2.40 24.10 -2.41
N ILE A 227 1.55 23.10 -2.12
CA ILE A 227 0.58 23.18 -1.03
C ILE A 227 1.31 23.00 0.32
N ASP A 228 0.96 23.82 1.31
CA ASP A 228 1.56 23.73 2.66
C ASP A 228 0.96 22.57 3.45
N VAL A 229 1.38 21.37 3.10
CA VAL A 229 0.98 20.13 3.74
C VAL A 229 2.14 19.49 4.51
N LYS A 230 1.78 18.73 5.53
CA LYS A 230 2.66 17.77 6.21
C LYS A 230 2.07 16.37 6.12
N TYR A 231 2.95 15.37 6.12
CA TYR A 231 2.60 13.98 6.30
C TYR A 231 2.94 13.59 7.75
N MET A 232 1.93 13.17 8.47
CA MET A 232 2.01 13.00 9.92
C MET A 232 2.79 11.74 10.31
N ASN A 233 3.63 11.84 11.34
CA ASN A 233 4.14 10.69 12.06
C ASN A 233 3.41 10.59 13.41
N PRO A 234 2.21 9.99 13.45
CA PRO A 234 1.38 10.03 14.63
C PRO A 234 2.01 9.24 15.78
N LYS A 235 1.90 9.75 16.99
CA LYS A 235 2.45 9.15 18.21
C LYS A 235 1.94 7.74 18.50
N GLU A 236 0.78 7.40 17.96
CA GLU A 236 0.18 6.06 18.06
C GLU A 236 0.80 5.07 17.06
N GLY A 237 1.60 5.55 16.10
CA GLY A 237 2.19 4.81 15.00
C GLY A 237 1.40 4.96 13.70
N ALA A 238 2.12 5.11 12.59
CA ALA A 238 1.55 5.02 11.25
C ALA A 238 1.39 3.55 10.84
N MET A 239 0.40 3.24 10.03
CA MET A 239 0.22 1.89 9.52
C MET A 239 1.13 1.68 8.31
N THR A 240 1.97 0.64 8.38
CA THR A 240 2.94 0.30 7.33
C THR A 240 2.41 -0.85 6.50
N TRP A 241 2.31 -0.64 5.20
CA TRP A 241 1.97 -1.67 4.23
C TRP A 241 3.20 -2.04 3.40
N VAL A 242 3.25 -3.29 2.97
CA VAL A 242 4.28 -3.81 2.05
C VAL A 242 3.54 -4.60 0.99
N CYS A 243 3.73 -4.20 -0.27
CA CYS A 243 3.16 -4.89 -1.42
C CYS A 243 4.28 -5.48 -2.28
N GLY A 244 3.93 -6.39 -3.17
CA GLY A 244 4.91 -7.09 -3.98
C GLY A 244 4.28 -8.25 -4.75
N PHE A 245 5.09 -9.05 -5.40
CA PHE A 245 4.60 -10.05 -6.32
C PHE A 245 4.46 -11.44 -5.72
N CYS A 246 3.35 -12.10 -6.06
CA CYS A 246 3.15 -13.54 -5.90
C CYS A 246 3.14 -14.23 -7.28
N LEU A 247 3.74 -15.42 -7.34
CA LEU A 247 3.68 -16.32 -8.50
C LEU A 247 2.38 -17.12 -8.41
N MET A 248 1.60 -17.13 -9.49
CA MET A 248 0.36 -17.87 -9.52
C MET A 248 0.62 -19.35 -9.80
N LYS A 249 -0.18 -20.24 -9.15
CA LYS A 249 -0.04 -21.69 -9.28
C LYS A 249 -0.29 -22.20 -10.70
N ASP A 250 -1.14 -21.53 -11.45
CA ASP A 250 -1.48 -21.89 -12.83
C ASP A 250 -0.80 -20.99 -13.85
N HIS A 251 0.35 -20.37 -13.48
CA HIS A 251 1.21 -19.65 -14.39
C HIS A 251 1.61 -20.50 -15.60
N ASP A 252 1.89 -19.85 -16.72
CA ASP A 252 2.37 -20.56 -17.92
C ASP A 252 3.84 -20.94 -17.74
N PRO A 253 4.17 -22.25 -17.61
CA PRO A 253 5.54 -22.72 -17.41
C PRO A 253 6.47 -22.36 -18.58
N ALA A 254 5.95 -22.12 -19.78
CA ALA A 254 6.75 -21.69 -20.93
C ALA A 254 7.25 -20.24 -20.79
N LYS A 255 6.63 -19.45 -19.91
CA LYS A 255 6.97 -18.05 -19.64
C LYS A 255 7.81 -17.87 -18.37
N LEU A 256 8.17 -18.94 -17.68
CA LEU A 256 8.77 -18.89 -16.35
C LEU A 256 10.07 -18.06 -16.34
N ASP A 257 10.93 -18.16 -17.35
CA ASP A 257 12.15 -17.34 -17.41
C ASP A 257 11.83 -15.86 -17.53
N LYS A 258 10.83 -15.48 -18.31
CA LYS A 258 10.38 -14.09 -18.43
C LYS A 258 9.71 -13.58 -17.18
N ILE A 259 9.01 -14.43 -16.42
CA ILE A 259 8.44 -14.10 -15.12
C ILE A 259 9.55 -13.71 -14.16
N TYR A 260 10.62 -14.51 -14.07
CA TYR A 260 11.75 -14.19 -13.19
C TYR A 260 12.54 -12.97 -13.65
N ASP A 261 12.70 -12.76 -14.96
CA ASP A 261 13.31 -11.54 -15.50
C ASP A 261 12.49 -10.28 -15.12
N TYR A 262 11.15 -10.38 -15.12
CA TYR A 262 10.30 -9.28 -14.70
C TYR A 262 10.43 -9.01 -13.19
N LEU A 263 10.35 -10.04 -12.35
CA LEU A 263 10.54 -9.91 -10.91
C LEU A 263 11.90 -9.29 -10.58
N ASP A 264 12.96 -9.75 -11.21
CA ASP A 264 14.31 -9.24 -10.97
C ASP A 264 14.47 -7.79 -11.45
N ALA A 265 13.90 -7.44 -12.60
CA ALA A 265 13.88 -6.06 -13.10
C ALA A 265 13.14 -5.11 -12.16
N TYR A 266 12.01 -5.54 -11.63
CA TYR A 266 11.22 -4.75 -10.68
C TYR A 266 11.95 -4.53 -9.35
N MET A 267 12.77 -5.48 -8.90
CA MET A 267 13.62 -5.36 -7.71
C MET A 267 14.92 -4.57 -7.94
N SER A 268 15.17 -4.05 -9.14
CA SER A 268 16.43 -3.36 -9.45
C SER A 268 16.55 -2.03 -8.72
N VAL A 269 17.80 -1.55 -8.60
CA VAL A 269 18.09 -0.20 -8.07
C VAL A 269 17.42 0.87 -8.91
N GLU A 270 17.40 0.71 -10.24
CA GLU A 270 16.79 1.67 -11.18
C GLU A 270 15.28 1.81 -10.93
N SER A 271 14.58 0.67 -10.79
CA SER A 271 13.17 0.63 -10.41
C SER A 271 12.93 1.34 -9.07
N GLY A 272 13.73 0.99 -8.05
CA GLY A 272 13.57 1.56 -6.73
C GLY A 272 13.84 3.05 -6.65
N VAL A 273 14.83 3.56 -7.40
CA VAL A 273 15.08 5.01 -7.49
C VAL A 273 13.89 5.73 -8.11
N TYR A 274 13.32 5.18 -9.19
CA TYR A 274 12.14 5.74 -9.82
C TYR A 274 10.95 5.81 -8.84
N GLU A 275 10.66 4.71 -8.18
CA GLU A 275 9.54 4.62 -7.23
C GLU A 275 9.70 5.57 -6.03
N ILE A 276 10.90 5.63 -5.44
CA ILE A 276 11.19 6.54 -4.32
C ILE A 276 11.01 8.01 -4.76
N VAL A 277 11.55 8.36 -5.92
CA VAL A 277 11.60 9.77 -6.35
C VAL A 277 10.27 10.26 -6.91
N GLU A 278 9.60 9.44 -7.73
CA GLU A 278 8.38 9.85 -8.44
C GLU A 278 7.12 9.59 -7.62
N TYR A 279 7.08 8.48 -6.86
CA TYR A 279 5.89 8.12 -6.08
C TYR A 279 6.01 8.46 -4.58
N GLY A 280 7.24 8.65 -4.07
CA GLY A 280 7.44 8.88 -2.64
C GLY A 280 7.18 7.64 -1.81
N TYR A 281 7.24 6.45 -2.40
CA TYR A 281 7.14 5.17 -1.71
C TYR A 281 8.53 4.61 -1.40
N GLY A 282 8.61 3.74 -0.40
CA GLY A 282 9.81 2.97 -0.14
C GLY A 282 9.87 1.76 -1.07
N HIS A 283 11.06 1.40 -1.51
CA HIS A 283 11.29 0.22 -2.33
C HIS A 283 11.98 -0.89 -1.52
N GLY A 284 11.78 -2.14 -1.94
CA GLY A 284 12.36 -3.30 -1.27
C GLY A 284 13.88 -3.38 -1.34
N ASN A 285 14.51 -2.80 -2.35
CA ASN A 285 15.96 -2.82 -2.54
C ASN A 285 16.65 -1.72 -1.73
N ALA A 286 17.48 -2.11 -0.74
CA ALA A 286 18.21 -1.18 0.13
C ALA A 286 19.14 -0.23 -0.65
N LYS A 287 19.78 -0.71 -1.71
CA LYS A 287 20.68 0.10 -2.54
C LYS A 287 19.97 1.21 -3.31
N ALA A 288 18.66 1.12 -3.51
CA ALA A 288 17.91 2.21 -4.12
C ALA A 288 17.92 3.47 -3.23
N PHE A 289 17.81 3.31 -1.91
CA PHE A 289 17.94 4.40 -0.95
C PHE A 289 19.33 5.03 -0.95
N GLU A 290 20.38 4.21 -1.08
CA GLU A 290 21.77 4.70 -1.19
C GLU A 290 21.99 5.50 -2.47
N ALA A 291 21.26 5.20 -3.54
CA ALA A 291 21.35 5.88 -4.84
C ALA A 291 20.57 7.22 -4.90
N VAL A 292 19.63 7.45 -3.98
CA VAL A 292 18.90 8.72 -3.85
C VAL A 292 19.63 9.65 -2.89
N SER A 293 19.76 10.94 -3.25
CA SER A 293 20.45 11.90 -2.39
C SER A 293 19.77 12.05 -1.02
N PRO A 294 20.56 12.22 0.07
CA PRO A 294 19.98 12.40 1.40
C PRO A 294 19.03 13.60 1.52
N GLY A 295 19.29 14.67 0.73
CA GLY A 295 18.41 15.83 0.66
C GLY A 295 17.04 15.49 0.08
N LYS A 296 17.00 14.68 -0.99
CA LYS A 296 15.74 14.24 -1.63
C LYS A 296 14.98 13.26 -0.72
N LEU A 297 15.67 12.32 -0.10
CA LEU A 297 15.04 11.42 0.89
C LEU A 297 14.38 12.21 2.01
N LYS A 298 15.07 13.19 2.57
CA LYS A 298 14.51 14.06 3.62
C LYS A 298 13.31 14.86 3.13
N GLU A 299 13.35 15.39 1.91
CA GLU A 299 12.22 16.10 1.28
C GLU A 299 10.97 15.21 1.20
N LEU A 300 11.16 13.93 0.85
CA LEU A 300 10.11 12.92 0.76
C LEU A 300 9.68 12.33 2.12
N GLY A 301 10.34 12.75 3.22
CA GLY A 301 10.05 12.26 4.56
C GLY A 301 10.74 10.92 4.90
N PHE A 302 11.66 10.46 4.08
CA PHE A 302 12.42 9.25 4.33
C PHE A 302 13.65 9.50 5.21
N SER A 303 13.96 8.53 6.08
CA SER A 303 15.29 8.35 6.67
C SER A 303 16.23 7.75 5.62
N THR A 304 17.54 8.00 5.78
CA THR A 304 18.57 7.28 5.02
C THR A 304 18.66 5.80 5.43
N ASN A 305 18.04 5.44 6.54
CA ASN A 305 17.93 4.07 7.04
C ASN A 305 16.48 3.57 6.91
N ALA A 306 16.20 2.89 5.79
CA ALA A 306 14.89 2.33 5.51
C ALA A 306 14.46 1.28 6.54
N GLU A 307 15.39 0.50 7.10
CA GLU A 307 15.11 -0.52 8.12
C GLU A 307 14.55 0.10 9.42
N GLU A 308 15.10 1.25 9.85
CA GLU A 308 14.57 1.98 11.01
C GLU A 308 13.16 2.51 10.79
N MET A 309 12.88 2.99 9.58
CA MET A 309 11.53 3.45 9.23
C MET A 309 10.51 2.32 9.26
N LEU A 310 10.86 1.19 8.66
CA LEU A 310 10.02 0.00 8.68
C LEU A 310 9.76 -0.48 10.12
N ALA A 311 10.78 -0.45 11.00
CA ALA A 311 10.65 -0.89 12.38
C ALA A 311 9.74 0.02 13.25
N SER A 312 9.50 1.26 12.85
CA SER A 312 8.68 2.22 13.63
C SER A 312 7.18 2.15 13.33
N GLY A 313 6.77 1.44 12.29
CA GLY A 313 5.38 1.36 11.84
C GLY A 313 4.60 0.19 12.45
N ILE A 314 3.28 0.26 12.32
CA ILE A 314 2.36 -0.84 12.61
C ILE A 314 2.13 -1.59 11.29
N PHE A 315 2.76 -2.75 11.13
CA PHE A 315 2.62 -3.54 9.92
C PHE A 315 1.20 -4.05 9.74
N GLN A 316 0.69 -3.96 8.52
CA GLN A 316 -0.58 -4.57 8.15
C GLN A 316 -0.51 -6.09 8.32
N GLU A 317 -1.53 -6.64 8.95
CA GLU A 317 -1.74 -8.07 9.16
C GLU A 317 -3.10 -8.50 8.55
N PRO A 318 -3.33 -9.79 8.30
CA PRO A 318 -4.65 -10.28 7.95
C PRO A 318 -5.69 -9.86 8.98
N ILE A 319 -6.83 -9.36 8.52
CA ILE A 319 -7.89 -8.87 9.40
C ILE A 319 -8.75 -10.04 9.88
N ALA A 320 -8.76 -10.27 11.18
CA ALA A 320 -9.68 -11.25 11.78
C ALA A 320 -11.12 -10.75 11.65
N ASN A 321 -12.04 -11.69 11.33
CA ASN A 321 -13.48 -11.38 11.17
C ASN A 321 -13.79 -10.28 10.14
N GLU A 322 -12.98 -10.19 9.09
CA GLU A 322 -13.10 -9.18 8.03
C GLU A 322 -14.54 -8.97 7.53
N PRO A 323 -15.35 -10.01 7.22
CA PRO A 323 -16.73 -9.82 6.75
C PRO A 323 -17.65 -9.12 7.77
N ALA A 324 -17.46 -9.40 9.06
CA ALA A 324 -18.26 -8.77 10.10
C ALA A 324 -17.88 -7.30 10.30
N LEU A 325 -16.58 -6.98 10.20
CA LEU A 325 -16.09 -5.61 10.28
C LEU A 325 -16.50 -4.80 9.05
N GLN A 326 -16.51 -5.40 7.87
CA GLN A 326 -17.04 -4.76 6.65
C GLN A 326 -18.53 -4.41 6.82
N THR A 327 -19.32 -5.36 7.30
CA THR A 327 -20.75 -5.11 7.59
C THR A 327 -20.92 -3.95 8.58
N MET A 328 -20.15 -3.97 9.67
CA MET A 328 -20.16 -2.91 10.68
C MET A 328 -19.81 -1.55 10.09
N PHE A 329 -18.82 -1.49 9.21
CA PHE A 329 -18.40 -0.25 8.57
C PHE A 329 -19.48 0.31 7.64
N GLU A 330 -20.11 -0.54 6.82
CA GLU A 330 -21.23 -0.13 5.96
C GLU A 330 -22.43 0.39 6.78
N GLU A 331 -22.77 -0.25 7.90
CA GLU A 331 -23.79 0.22 8.81
C GLU A 331 -23.46 1.62 9.38
N VAL A 332 -22.21 1.84 9.80
CA VAL A 332 -21.79 3.16 10.30
C VAL A 332 -21.92 4.23 9.23
N LYS A 333 -21.46 3.94 8.00
CA LYS A 333 -21.58 4.88 6.86
C LYS A 333 -23.05 5.21 6.54
N ALA A 334 -23.93 4.24 6.73
CA ALA A 334 -25.39 4.42 6.57
C ALA A 334 -26.05 5.16 7.77
N GLY A 335 -25.29 5.48 8.83
CA GLY A 335 -25.81 6.15 10.03
C GLY A 335 -26.54 5.25 11.02
N LEU A 336 -26.31 3.91 10.95
CA LEU A 336 -26.96 2.90 11.78
C LEU A 336 -26.17 2.53 13.04
#